data_7b1909b9aa58da10756098a4016298b4
#
_entry.id   7b1909b9aa58da10756098a4016298b4
#
_cell.length_a   1.000
_cell.length_b   1.000
_cell.length_c   1.000
_cell.angle_alpha   90.00
_cell.angle_beta   90.00
_cell.angle_gamma   90.00
#
_symmetry.space_group_name_H-M   'P 1'
#
loop_
_entity.id
_entity.type
_entity.pdbx_description
1 polymer ?
#
loop_
_entity_poly.entity_id
_entity_poly.type
_entity_poly.pdbx_seq_one_letter_code
_entity_poly.pdbx_strand_id
1 'polypeptide(L)'
;MLNGANVMAIGDGSIDAWEIFQFQNAVLVGPNTYEISLRLRGQNGTEGLAARAWPEGSRVVLLGRDLTKLPMDAAQRDLPIHYLVGPANRPYDDSTYSQQVWPTQGIALKPYRPAHLSAETRADGGLDVRWIRRTRVDGDTWAGLDVPVSEAREAYQVSFVRGETTLGTFESATSTLTIPAADVAAMALGAGDEVHVVQLSDRFGLGSPAVLLLS
;
A
#
# COMPACT_ATOMS: atom_id res chain seq x y z
N MET A 1 15.04 -9.74 -11.29
CA MET A 1 13.87 -9.14 -10.64
C MET A 1 13.66 -9.71 -9.24
N LEU A 2 13.44 -11.02 -9.05
CA LEU A 2 13.18 -11.62 -7.73
C LEU A 2 14.30 -11.48 -6.69
N ASN A 3 15.52 -11.13 -7.08
CA ASN A 3 16.66 -10.86 -6.19
C ASN A 3 16.75 -9.40 -5.71
N GLY A 4 15.70 -8.60 -5.89
CA GLY A 4 15.66 -7.19 -5.47
C GLY A 4 16.39 -6.21 -6.40
N ALA A 5 16.80 -6.63 -7.60
CA ALA A 5 17.44 -5.74 -8.56
C ALA A 5 16.43 -4.91 -9.37
N ASN A 6 16.93 -3.85 -10.03
CA ASN A 6 16.16 -3.00 -10.96
C ASN A 6 14.93 -2.36 -10.29
N VAL A 7 15.12 -1.76 -9.12
CA VAL A 7 14.06 -1.06 -8.38
C VAL A 7 13.99 0.39 -8.84
N MET A 8 12.78 0.85 -9.13
CA MET A 8 12.48 2.23 -9.48
C MET A 8 11.32 2.76 -8.65
N ALA A 9 11.29 4.07 -8.47
CA ALA A 9 10.10 4.79 -8.00
C ALA A 9 9.52 5.62 -9.14
N ILE A 10 8.20 5.67 -9.25
CA ILE A 10 7.47 6.56 -10.15
C ILE A 10 6.45 7.37 -9.36
N GLY A 11 6.37 8.67 -9.63
CA GLY A 11 5.47 9.56 -8.90
C GLY A 11 5.08 10.81 -9.69
N ASP A 12 4.06 11.51 -9.21
CA ASP A 12 3.59 12.76 -9.79
C ASP A 12 4.37 14.00 -9.30
N GLY A 13 5.36 13.78 -8.44
CA GLY A 13 6.18 14.83 -7.84
C GLY A 13 5.67 15.33 -6.50
N SER A 14 4.49 14.90 -6.04
CA SER A 14 4.03 15.11 -4.67
C SER A 14 4.86 14.26 -3.69
N ILE A 15 4.69 14.52 -2.39
CA ILE A 15 5.42 13.77 -1.36
C ILE A 15 4.83 12.36 -1.14
N ASP A 16 3.55 12.17 -1.42
CA ASP A 16 2.79 10.99 -0.99
C ASP A 16 2.49 9.99 -2.12
N ALA A 17 2.63 10.40 -3.38
CA ALA A 17 2.25 9.59 -4.53
C ALA A 17 3.47 9.04 -5.27
N TRP A 18 4.18 8.11 -4.62
CA TRP A 18 5.32 7.39 -5.21
C TRP A 18 5.08 5.89 -5.15
N GLU A 19 4.96 5.25 -6.31
CA GLU A 19 4.91 3.79 -6.44
C GLU A 19 6.32 3.24 -6.60
N ILE A 20 6.65 2.19 -5.85
CA ILE A 20 7.88 1.42 -6.02
C ILE A 20 7.58 0.19 -6.86
N PHE A 21 8.39 -0.04 -7.88
CA PHE A 21 8.27 -1.20 -8.76
C PHE A 21 9.63 -1.72 -9.18
N GLN A 22 9.65 -2.97 -9.64
CA GLN A 22 10.82 -3.58 -10.27
C GLN A 22 10.51 -3.85 -11.73
N PHE A 23 11.55 -3.90 -12.57
CA PHE A 23 11.43 -4.29 -13.98
C PHE A 23 12.44 -5.36 -14.34
N GLN A 24 12.11 -6.14 -15.36
CA GLN A 24 13.02 -7.18 -15.89
C GLN A 24 13.82 -6.66 -17.06
N ASN A 25 13.20 -6.00 -18.03
CA ASN A 25 13.81 -5.56 -19.26
C ASN A 25 13.83 -4.04 -19.36
N ALA A 26 14.94 -3.51 -19.88
CA ALA A 26 15.06 -2.13 -20.34
C ALA A 26 15.72 -2.15 -21.72
N VAL A 27 15.05 -1.65 -22.73
CA VAL A 27 15.52 -1.60 -24.11
C VAL A 27 15.71 -0.14 -24.51
N LEU A 28 16.89 0.23 -24.97
CA LEU A 28 17.17 1.55 -25.50
C LEU A 28 16.45 1.73 -26.86
N VAL A 29 15.46 2.61 -26.91
CA VAL A 29 14.63 2.85 -28.10
C VAL A 29 14.91 4.19 -28.76
N GLY A 30 15.72 5.04 -28.13
CA GLY A 30 16.12 6.35 -28.65
C GLY A 30 17.17 7.00 -27.75
N PRO A 31 17.69 8.19 -28.09
CA PRO A 31 18.65 8.91 -27.27
C PRO A 31 18.11 9.11 -25.83
N ASN A 32 18.78 8.50 -24.84
CA ASN A 32 18.37 8.55 -23.42
C ASN A 32 16.93 8.05 -23.16
N THR A 33 16.36 7.26 -24.08
CA THR A 33 14.98 6.80 -23.99
C THR A 33 14.96 5.28 -23.90
N TYR A 34 14.32 4.76 -22.83
CA TYR A 34 14.23 3.33 -22.57
C TYR A 34 12.77 2.88 -22.51
N GLU A 35 12.49 1.77 -23.15
CA GLU A 35 11.24 1.03 -22.93
C GLU A 35 11.47 0.00 -21.82
N ILE A 36 10.61 0.06 -20.78
CA ILE A 36 10.69 -0.82 -19.62
C ILE A 36 9.52 -1.81 -19.65
N SER A 37 9.81 -3.10 -19.56
CA SER A 37 8.82 -4.16 -19.60
C SER A 37 8.99 -5.21 -18.51
N LEU A 38 7.95 -6.04 -18.32
CA LEU A 38 7.84 -7.05 -17.26
C LEU A 38 8.06 -6.43 -15.88
N ARG A 39 7.11 -5.60 -15.47
CA ARG A 39 7.14 -4.82 -14.23
C ARG A 39 6.44 -5.57 -13.10
N LEU A 40 7.08 -5.62 -11.93
CA LEU A 40 6.47 -6.05 -10.66
C LEU A 40 6.14 -4.79 -9.87
N ARG A 41 4.88 -4.39 -9.89
CA ARG A 41 4.38 -3.12 -9.37
C ARG A 41 4.01 -3.19 -7.88
N GLY A 42 3.82 -2.03 -7.24
CA GLY A 42 3.30 -1.93 -5.89
C GLY A 42 4.20 -2.51 -4.80
N GLN A 43 5.53 -2.43 -4.95
CA GLN A 43 6.47 -2.95 -3.97
C GLN A 43 6.54 -2.07 -2.71
N ASN A 44 7.03 -2.64 -1.60
CA ASN A 44 7.28 -1.94 -0.34
C ASN A 44 6.06 -1.15 0.20
N GLY A 45 4.87 -1.75 0.12
CA GLY A 45 3.64 -1.15 0.65
C GLY A 45 2.97 -0.12 -0.27
N THR A 46 3.50 0.10 -1.49
CA THR A 46 2.91 1.05 -2.44
C THR A 46 1.85 0.41 -3.36
N GLU A 47 1.34 -0.76 -3.01
CA GLU A 47 0.38 -1.53 -3.82
C GLU A 47 -0.94 -0.80 -4.09
N GLY A 48 -1.35 0.14 -3.23
CA GLY A 48 -2.50 1.00 -3.47
C GLY A 48 -2.36 1.89 -4.71
N LEU A 49 -1.13 2.16 -5.15
CA LEU A 49 -0.83 2.96 -6.35
C LEU A 49 -0.65 2.09 -7.60
N ALA A 50 -0.55 0.76 -7.46
CA ALA A 50 -0.25 -0.15 -8.57
C ALA A 50 -1.36 -0.21 -9.63
N ALA A 51 -2.61 0.03 -9.27
CA ALA A 51 -3.73 0.11 -10.21
C ALA A 51 -3.77 1.42 -11.00
N ARG A 52 -3.06 2.44 -10.53
CA ARG A 52 -3.04 3.78 -11.15
C ARG A 52 -2.28 3.73 -12.47
N ALA A 53 -2.84 4.36 -13.50
CA ALA A 53 -2.10 4.74 -14.70
C ALA A 53 -1.30 6.01 -14.40
N TRP A 54 0.01 5.97 -14.52
CA TRP A 54 0.85 7.14 -14.36
C TRP A 54 0.81 7.97 -15.65
N PRO A 55 0.48 9.26 -15.56
CA PRO A 55 0.41 10.13 -16.74
C PRO A 55 1.79 10.40 -17.33
N GLU A 56 1.83 10.80 -18.59
CA GLU A 56 3.03 11.32 -19.22
C GLU A 56 3.60 12.51 -18.41
N GLY A 57 4.93 12.56 -18.29
CA GLY A 57 5.63 13.56 -17.47
C GLY A 57 5.78 13.14 -15.99
N SER A 58 5.25 11.99 -15.56
CA SER A 58 5.53 11.46 -14.23
C SER A 58 7.03 11.30 -14.02
N ARG A 59 7.49 11.62 -12.80
CA ARG A 59 8.90 11.51 -12.45
C ARG A 59 9.27 10.07 -12.16
N VAL A 60 10.43 9.66 -12.65
CA VAL A 60 10.97 8.31 -12.44
C VAL A 60 12.35 8.41 -11.81
N VAL A 61 12.59 7.62 -10.76
CA VAL A 61 13.88 7.57 -10.05
C VAL A 61 14.35 6.14 -9.97
N LEU A 62 15.55 5.85 -10.49
CA LEU A 62 16.20 4.55 -10.29
C LEU A 62 16.74 4.49 -8.85
N LEU A 63 16.25 3.52 -8.07
CA LEU A 63 16.67 3.34 -6.68
C LEU A 63 17.98 2.52 -6.62
N GLY A 64 19.06 3.12 -7.08
CA GLY A 64 20.38 2.53 -7.16
C GLY A 64 21.31 2.88 -5.98
N ARG A 65 22.58 2.52 -6.14
CA ARG A 65 23.63 2.75 -5.12
C ARG A 65 23.95 4.24 -4.89
N ASP A 66 23.63 5.08 -5.87
CA ASP A 66 23.94 6.52 -5.83
C ASP A 66 22.97 7.33 -4.94
N LEU A 67 21.92 6.67 -4.45
CA LEU A 67 20.97 7.31 -3.54
C LEU A 67 21.39 7.10 -2.09
N THR A 68 21.41 8.18 -1.34
CA THR A 68 21.62 8.14 0.11
C THR A 68 20.29 7.85 0.81
N LYS A 69 20.23 6.78 1.59
CA LYS A 69 19.10 6.49 2.45
C LYS A 69 19.18 7.39 3.70
N LEU A 70 18.12 8.14 3.95
CA LEU A 70 18.01 8.90 5.20
C LEU A 70 17.49 7.94 6.28
N PRO A 71 18.23 7.78 7.40
CA PRO A 71 17.75 6.98 8.52
C PRO A 71 16.53 7.67 9.15
N MET A 72 15.46 6.91 9.39
CA MET A 72 14.27 7.40 10.05
C MET A 72 13.82 6.40 11.11
N ASP A 73 13.54 6.90 12.29
CA ASP A 73 12.91 6.12 13.35
C ASP A 73 11.39 6.06 13.12
N ALA A 74 10.77 4.93 13.48
CA ALA A 74 9.32 4.78 13.40
C ALA A 74 8.56 5.80 14.26
N ALA A 75 9.19 6.34 15.33
CA ALA A 75 8.64 7.40 16.16
C ALA A 75 8.61 8.77 15.47
N GLN A 76 9.37 8.95 14.39
CA GLN A 76 9.38 10.18 13.59
C GLN A 76 8.30 10.19 12.51
N ARG A 77 7.50 9.15 12.40
CA ARG A 77 6.40 9.06 11.46
C ARG A 77 5.38 10.19 11.71
N ASP A 78 4.88 10.75 10.63
CA ASP A 78 3.91 11.86 10.61
C ASP A 78 4.40 13.17 11.29
N LEU A 79 5.64 13.21 11.75
CA LEU A 79 6.23 14.45 12.26
C LEU A 79 6.86 15.26 11.11
N PRO A 80 6.72 16.61 11.13
CA PRO A 80 7.36 17.48 10.16
C PRO A 80 8.87 17.51 10.42
N ILE A 81 9.64 16.76 9.64
CA ILE A 81 11.09 16.73 9.70
C ILE A 81 11.65 17.79 8.77
N HIS A 82 12.52 18.63 9.30
CA HIS A 82 13.20 19.68 8.54
C HIS A 82 14.49 19.13 7.93
N TYR A 83 14.56 19.18 6.61
CA TYR A 83 15.75 18.80 5.85
C TYR A 83 16.41 20.05 5.29
N LEU A 84 17.73 20.14 5.44
CA LEU A 84 18.54 21.16 4.80
C LEU A 84 19.42 20.48 3.76
N VAL A 85 19.14 20.72 2.48
CA VAL A 85 19.81 20.07 1.35
C VAL A 85 20.70 21.05 0.62
N GLY A 86 21.99 20.76 0.56
CA GLY A 86 22.96 21.62 -0.08
C GLY A 86 24.34 20.97 -0.22
N PRO A 87 25.33 21.69 -0.77
CA PRO A 87 26.69 21.19 -0.95
C PRO A 87 27.39 20.93 0.38
N ALA A 88 27.97 19.74 0.56
CA ALA A 88 28.62 19.35 1.81
C ALA A 88 29.85 20.20 2.19
N ASN A 89 30.43 20.94 1.26
CA ASN A 89 31.59 21.79 1.45
C ASN A 89 31.25 23.27 1.74
N ARG A 90 29.95 23.57 1.95
CA ARG A 90 29.49 24.94 2.28
C ARG A 90 28.91 24.97 3.68
N PRO A 91 28.99 26.11 4.38
CA PRO A 91 28.33 26.27 5.67
C PRO A 91 26.80 26.25 5.52
N TYR A 92 26.07 25.88 6.56
CA TYR A 92 24.61 25.69 6.52
C TYR A 92 23.80 26.98 6.27
N ASP A 93 24.40 28.17 6.44
CA ASP A 93 23.82 29.47 6.14
C ASP A 93 24.05 29.91 4.69
N ASP A 94 24.77 29.14 3.89
CA ASP A 94 25.00 29.44 2.47
C ASP A 94 23.68 29.39 1.69
N SER A 95 23.47 30.39 0.83
CA SER A 95 22.24 30.54 0.03
C SER A 95 21.96 29.40 -0.95
N THR A 96 22.91 28.50 -1.17
CA THR A 96 22.73 27.31 -2.00
C THR A 96 21.98 26.18 -1.28
N TYR A 97 21.80 26.29 0.04
CA TYR A 97 20.99 25.32 0.78
C TYR A 97 19.51 25.58 0.59
N SER A 98 18.77 24.50 0.34
CA SER A 98 17.31 24.48 0.25
C SER A 98 16.73 23.78 1.48
N GLN A 99 15.85 24.48 2.18
CA GLN A 99 15.10 23.88 3.29
C GLN A 99 13.84 23.21 2.77
N GLN A 100 13.63 21.97 3.20
CA GLN A 100 12.43 21.17 2.90
C GLN A 100 11.85 20.65 4.23
N VAL A 101 10.54 20.52 4.30
CA VAL A 101 9.84 19.96 5.46
C VAL A 101 8.94 18.83 4.99
N TRP A 102 9.25 17.60 5.41
CA TRP A 102 8.51 16.42 4.99
C TRP A 102 8.07 15.58 6.18
N PRO A 103 6.77 15.35 6.36
CA PRO A 103 6.27 14.31 7.24
C PRO A 103 6.34 12.97 6.51
N THR A 104 7.02 12.00 7.09
CA THR A 104 7.11 10.66 6.50
C THR A 104 6.00 9.78 7.04
N GLN A 105 5.13 9.30 6.18
CA GLN A 105 3.95 8.49 6.56
C GLN A 105 4.29 7.05 6.92
N GLY A 106 5.47 6.55 6.53
CA GLY A 106 5.88 5.17 6.82
C GLY A 106 5.00 4.12 6.13
N ILE A 107 4.66 4.30 4.86
CA ILE A 107 3.76 3.42 4.10
C ILE A 107 4.19 1.95 4.19
N ALA A 108 5.50 1.68 4.10
CA ALA A 108 6.05 0.32 4.20
C ALA A 108 5.89 -0.32 5.60
N LEU A 109 5.52 0.46 6.61
CA LEU A 109 5.24 -0.03 7.97
C LEU A 109 3.78 -0.42 8.17
N LYS A 110 2.88 0.02 7.28
CA LYS A 110 1.46 -0.32 7.35
C LYS A 110 1.22 -1.76 6.91
N PRO A 111 0.18 -2.43 7.44
CA PRO A 111 -0.21 -3.76 6.97
C PRO A 111 -0.48 -3.79 5.46
N TYR A 112 -0.13 -4.90 4.83
CA TYR A 112 -0.44 -5.10 3.41
C TYR A 112 -1.94 -5.33 3.21
N ARG A 113 -2.40 -5.02 2.02
CA ARG A 113 -3.75 -5.31 1.56
C ARG A 113 -4.02 -6.81 1.64
N PRO A 114 -5.11 -7.29 2.29
CA PRO A 114 -5.53 -8.68 2.23
C PRO A 114 -5.68 -9.17 0.78
N ALA A 115 -5.43 -10.45 0.55
CA ALA A 115 -5.53 -11.07 -0.76
C ALA A 115 -6.78 -11.95 -0.89
N HIS A 116 -7.18 -12.25 -2.13
CA HIS A 116 -8.28 -13.17 -2.45
C HIS A 116 -9.57 -12.88 -1.69
N LEU A 117 -9.94 -11.59 -1.61
CA LEU A 117 -11.21 -11.18 -0.99
C LEU A 117 -12.38 -11.76 -1.78
N SER A 118 -13.28 -12.43 -1.08
CA SER A 118 -14.52 -13.01 -1.63
C SER A 118 -15.68 -12.72 -0.69
N ALA A 119 -16.88 -12.66 -1.26
CA ALA A 119 -18.13 -12.52 -0.54
C ALA A 119 -19.17 -13.46 -1.12
N GLU A 120 -19.86 -14.24 -0.28
CA GLU A 120 -20.85 -15.21 -0.67
C GLU A 120 -22.15 -14.99 0.10
N THR A 121 -23.27 -14.84 -0.60
CA THR A 121 -24.59 -14.73 0.01
C THR A 121 -25.02 -16.09 0.56
N ARG A 122 -25.44 -16.12 1.81
CA ARG A 122 -25.93 -17.30 2.50
C ARG A 122 -27.41 -17.55 2.18
N ALA A 123 -27.85 -18.80 2.39
CA ALA A 123 -29.24 -19.18 2.17
C ALA A 123 -30.26 -18.41 3.06
N ASP A 124 -29.83 -17.92 4.22
CA ASP A 124 -30.63 -17.10 5.15
C ASP A 124 -30.64 -15.62 4.78
N GLY A 125 -29.96 -15.20 3.69
CA GLY A 125 -29.81 -13.81 3.28
C GLY A 125 -28.66 -13.07 3.96
N GLY A 126 -27.88 -13.71 4.80
CA GLY A 126 -26.63 -13.19 5.35
C GLY A 126 -25.50 -13.19 4.32
N LEU A 127 -24.34 -12.65 4.69
CA LEU A 127 -23.17 -12.60 3.81
C LEU A 127 -21.94 -13.12 4.56
N ASP A 128 -21.24 -14.06 3.94
CA ASP A 128 -19.92 -14.51 4.38
C ASP A 128 -18.84 -13.80 3.57
N VAL A 129 -17.95 -13.08 4.25
CA VAL A 129 -16.79 -12.40 3.65
C VAL A 129 -15.53 -13.12 4.09
N ARG A 130 -14.63 -13.46 3.15
CA ARG A 130 -13.39 -14.19 3.40
C ARG A 130 -12.24 -13.56 2.64
N TRP A 131 -11.05 -13.62 3.23
CA TRP A 131 -9.80 -13.14 2.62
C TRP A 131 -8.61 -13.95 3.09
N ILE A 132 -7.49 -13.77 2.44
CA ILE A 132 -6.21 -14.36 2.86
C ILE A 132 -5.36 -13.25 3.48
N ARG A 133 -4.87 -13.52 4.68
CA ARG A 133 -3.91 -12.68 5.37
C ARG A 133 -2.61 -12.57 4.59
N ARG A 134 -2.01 -11.39 4.59
CA ARG A 134 -0.65 -11.16 4.10
C ARG A 134 0.21 -10.59 5.22
N THR A 135 1.51 -10.78 5.11
CA THR A 135 2.49 -10.24 6.05
C THR A 135 3.55 -9.44 5.32
N ARG A 136 4.12 -8.45 5.99
CA ARG A 136 5.30 -7.69 5.53
C ARG A 136 6.61 -8.23 6.10
N VAL A 137 6.55 -9.21 6.99
CA VAL A 137 7.70 -9.84 7.66
C VAL A 137 7.59 -11.36 7.50
N ASP A 138 8.67 -11.99 7.06
CA ASP A 138 8.82 -13.46 6.95
C ASP A 138 7.68 -14.14 6.15
N GLY A 139 7.15 -13.47 5.11
CA GLY A 139 6.06 -13.99 4.28
C GLY A 139 6.51 -14.81 3.07
N ASP A 140 7.78 -15.02 2.88
CA ASP A 140 8.39 -15.67 1.72
C ASP A 140 8.82 -17.13 1.97
N THR A 141 8.41 -17.70 3.09
CA THR A 141 8.71 -19.11 3.43
C THR A 141 7.97 -20.10 2.53
N TRP A 142 8.67 -21.12 2.05
CA TRP A 142 8.08 -22.25 1.29
C TRP A 142 7.66 -23.42 2.19
N ALA A 143 7.70 -23.27 3.51
CA ALA A 143 7.43 -24.34 4.46
C ALA A 143 5.95 -24.74 4.57
N GLY A 144 5.03 -24.08 3.84
CA GLY A 144 3.59 -24.38 3.85
C GLY A 144 2.89 -24.00 5.17
N LEU A 145 3.57 -23.24 6.04
CA LEU A 145 2.99 -22.69 7.25
C LEU A 145 2.25 -21.40 6.94
N ASP A 146 1.26 -21.07 7.76
CA ASP A 146 0.58 -19.79 7.69
C ASP A 146 1.57 -18.64 8.00
N VAL A 147 1.35 -17.50 7.34
CA VAL A 147 2.23 -16.34 7.51
C VAL A 147 2.09 -15.73 8.91
N PRO A 148 3.17 -15.17 9.49
CA PRO A 148 3.09 -14.51 10.79
C PRO A 148 2.16 -13.28 10.74
N VAL A 149 1.54 -12.92 11.86
CA VAL A 149 0.65 -11.75 11.93
C VAL A 149 1.41 -10.44 11.71
N SER A 150 2.65 -10.34 12.13
CA SER A 150 3.50 -9.14 12.08
C SER A 150 2.97 -7.91 12.84
N GLU A 151 1.78 -8.01 13.44
CA GLU A 151 1.12 -6.99 14.25
C GLU A 151 0.94 -7.53 15.69
N ALA A 152 0.63 -6.65 16.63
CA ALA A 152 0.41 -7.05 18.03
C ALA A 152 -0.77 -8.04 18.18
N ARG A 153 -1.75 -7.91 17.29
CA ARG A 153 -2.91 -8.81 17.19
C ARG A 153 -3.39 -8.92 15.75
N GLU A 154 -4.08 -10.00 15.43
CA GLU A 154 -4.82 -10.10 14.18
C GLU A 154 -6.13 -9.32 14.31
N ALA A 155 -6.32 -8.31 13.47
CA ALA A 155 -7.52 -7.50 13.46
C ALA A 155 -7.75 -6.90 12.08
N TYR A 156 -9.02 -6.85 11.68
CA TYR A 156 -9.47 -6.30 10.40
C TYR A 156 -10.67 -5.40 10.60
N GLN A 157 -10.79 -4.41 9.74
CA GLN A 157 -12.01 -3.63 9.55
C GLN A 157 -12.60 -3.97 8.18
N VAL A 158 -13.89 -4.30 8.16
CA VAL A 158 -14.66 -4.59 6.95
C VAL A 158 -15.73 -3.51 6.80
N SER A 159 -15.67 -2.77 5.71
CA SER A 159 -16.63 -1.68 5.43
C SER A 159 -17.36 -1.97 4.12
N PHE A 160 -18.65 -1.69 4.11
CA PHE A 160 -19.51 -1.74 2.93
C PHE A 160 -19.72 -0.32 2.42
N VAL A 161 -19.48 -0.09 1.11
CA VAL A 161 -19.41 1.26 0.56
C VAL A 161 -20.23 1.35 -0.72
N ARG A 162 -21.00 2.42 -0.88
CA ARG A 162 -21.71 2.80 -2.10
C ARG A 162 -21.23 4.17 -2.57
N GLY A 163 -20.44 4.21 -3.63
CA GLY A 163 -19.78 5.44 -4.04
C GLY A 163 -18.87 6.00 -2.94
N GLU A 164 -19.19 7.15 -2.37
CA GLU A 164 -18.45 7.76 -1.26
C GLU A 164 -19.07 7.49 0.12
N THR A 165 -20.20 6.77 0.18
CA THR A 165 -20.95 6.56 1.41
C THR A 165 -20.62 5.21 2.03
N THR A 166 -20.19 5.19 3.29
CA THR A 166 -20.07 3.98 4.10
C THR A 166 -21.43 3.57 4.62
N LEU A 167 -21.91 2.38 4.24
CA LEU A 167 -23.19 1.82 4.64
C LEU A 167 -23.11 1.11 6.00
N GLY A 168 -21.97 0.49 6.30
CA GLY A 168 -21.72 -0.21 7.55
C GLY A 168 -20.25 -0.56 7.71
N THR A 169 -19.81 -0.73 8.96
CA THR A 169 -18.44 -1.09 9.31
C THR A 169 -18.45 -2.12 10.42
N PHE A 170 -17.66 -3.16 10.28
CA PHE A 170 -17.56 -4.29 11.21
C PHE A 170 -16.07 -4.58 11.48
N GLU A 171 -15.80 -5.21 12.62
CA GLU A 171 -14.44 -5.69 12.94
C GLU A 171 -14.40 -7.21 12.97
N SER A 172 -13.25 -7.78 12.64
CA SER A 172 -12.96 -9.21 12.75
C SER A 172 -11.57 -9.43 13.31
N ALA A 173 -11.42 -10.43 14.16
CA ALA A 173 -10.14 -10.91 14.68
C ALA A 173 -9.56 -12.08 13.86
N THR A 174 -10.24 -12.47 12.78
CA THR A 174 -9.84 -13.56 11.88
C THR A 174 -10.01 -13.12 10.44
N SER A 175 -9.47 -13.89 9.50
CA SER A 175 -9.58 -13.62 8.06
C SER A 175 -10.96 -13.99 7.45
N THR A 176 -12.00 -14.01 8.27
CA THR A 176 -13.38 -14.22 7.87
C THR A 176 -14.33 -13.35 8.67
N LEU A 177 -15.48 -13.01 8.09
CA LEU A 177 -16.55 -12.29 8.77
C LEU A 177 -17.91 -12.77 8.22
N THR A 178 -18.81 -13.13 9.11
CA THR A 178 -20.21 -13.43 8.77
C THR A 178 -21.09 -12.24 9.17
N ILE A 179 -21.80 -11.68 8.20
CA ILE A 179 -22.76 -10.61 8.40
C ILE A 179 -24.17 -11.22 8.48
N PRO A 180 -24.92 -10.97 9.57
CA PRO A 180 -26.29 -11.43 9.68
C PRO A 180 -27.20 -10.85 8.60
N ALA A 181 -28.24 -11.61 8.20
CA ALA A 181 -29.23 -11.15 7.20
C ALA A 181 -29.90 -9.82 7.56
N ALA A 182 -30.12 -9.57 8.87
CA ALA A 182 -30.72 -8.32 9.34
C ALA A 182 -29.82 -7.11 9.02
N ASP A 183 -28.49 -7.25 9.19
CA ASP A 183 -27.53 -6.18 8.90
C ASP A 183 -27.37 -5.97 7.40
N VAL A 184 -27.35 -7.05 6.60
CA VAL A 184 -27.37 -6.99 5.13
C VAL A 184 -28.58 -6.21 4.65
N ALA A 185 -29.78 -6.53 5.19
CA ALA A 185 -31.01 -5.85 4.84
C ALA A 185 -31.01 -4.38 5.29
N ALA A 186 -30.49 -4.08 6.49
CA ALA A 186 -30.40 -2.70 7.00
C ALA A 186 -29.49 -1.80 6.16
N MET A 187 -28.37 -2.36 5.62
CA MET A 187 -27.49 -1.67 4.68
C MET A 187 -28.08 -1.60 3.27
N ALA A 188 -29.13 -2.36 2.97
CA ALA A 188 -29.72 -2.51 1.63
C ALA A 188 -28.66 -2.80 0.56
N LEU A 189 -27.77 -3.75 0.85
CA LEU A 189 -26.67 -4.10 -0.06
C LEU A 189 -27.20 -4.61 -1.39
N GLY A 190 -26.55 -4.22 -2.47
CA GLY A 190 -26.90 -4.60 -3.82
C GLY A 190 -25.71 -4.66 -4.77
N ALA A 191 -25.98 -5.04 -6.00
CA ALA A 191 -24.98 -5.06 -7.05
C ALA A 191 -24.39 -3.66 -7.27
N GLY A 192 -23.07 -3.58 -7.34
CA GLY A 192 -22.34 -2.32 -7.48
C GLY A 192 -21.86 -1.71 -6.16
N ASP A 193 -22.27 -2.23 -5.00
CA ASP A 193 -21.66 -1.87 -3.73
C ASP A 193 -20.29 -2.55 -3.57
N GLU A 194 -19.43 -1.95 -2.78
CA GLU A 194 -18.08 -2.47 -2.55
C GLU A 194 -17.91 -2.96 -1.11
N VAL A 195 -17.18 -4.06 -0.97
CA VAL A 195 -16.65 -4.54 0.31
C VAL A 195 -15.18 -4.15 0.39
N HIS A 196 -14.81 -3.38 1.39
CA HIS A 196 -13.45 -2.97 1.68
C HIS A 196 -12.95 -3.69 2.92
N VAL A 197 -11.83 -4.39 2.84
CA VAL A 197 -11.21 -5.07 3.97
C VAL A 197 -9.81 -4.52 4.17
N VAL A 198 -9.52 -4.01 5.36
CA VAL A 198 -8.20 -3.53 5.76
C VAL A 198 -7.73 -4.27 6.99
N GLN A 199 -6.44 -4.62 7.05
CA GLN A 199 -5.82 -5.09 8.28
C GLN A 199 -5.46 -3.89 9.16
N LEU A 200 -5.68 -4.03 10.48
CA LEU A 200 -5.39 -3.02 11.49
C LEU A 200 -4.01 -3.26 12.09
N SER A 201 -3.28 -2.19 12.32
CA SER A 201 -2.09 -2.18 13.16
C SER A 201 -2.30 -1.20 14.32
N ASP A 202 -2.15 -1.66 15.55
CA ASP A 202 -2.23 -0.79 16.73
C ASP A 202 -1.13 0.29 16.72
N ARG A 203 -0.03 0.02 16.00
CA ARG A 203 1.13 0.92 15.91
C ARG A 203 1.11 1.82 14.68
N PHE A 204 0.68 1.29 13.53
CA PHE A 204 0.83 1.96 12.23
C PHE A 204 -0.50 2.33 11.57
N GLY A 205 -1.64 2.04 12.22
CA GLY A 205 -2.97 2.34 11.74
C GLY A 205 -3.48 1.39 10.66
N LEU A 206 -4.38 1.87 9.84
CA LEU A 206 -5.02 1.10 8.77
C LEU A 206 -4.04 0.77 7.65
N GLY A 207 -4.06 -0.50 7.22
CA GLY A 207 -3.38 -0.96 6.01
C GLY A 207 -4.08 -0.49 4.73
N SER A 208 -3.56 -0.95 3.58
CA SER A 208 -4.21 -0.73 2.30
C SER A 208 -5.48 -1.61 2.16
N PRO A 209 -6.59 -1.09 1.61
CA PRO A 209 -7.82 -1.86 1.47
C PRO A 209 -7.73 -2.90 0.33
N ALA A 210 -8.22 -4.11 0.58
CA ALA A 210 -8.73 -4.98 -0.46
C ALA A 210 -10.15 -4.56 -0.79
N VAL A 211 -10.50 -4.51 -2.07
CA VAL A 211 -11.81 -4.07 -2.55
C VAL A 211 -12.43 -5.16 -3.42
N LEU A 212 -13.68 -5.46 -3.17
CA LEU A 212 -14.51 -6.39 -3.97
C LEU A 212 -15.82 -5.71 -4.32
N LEU A 213 -16.17 -5.70 -5.59
CA LEU A 213 -17.48 -5.26 -6.06
C LEU A 213 -18.50 -6.38 -5.85
N LEU A 214 -19.60 -6.10 -5.20
CA LEU A 214 -20.72 -7.03 -5.06
C LEU A 214 -21.49 -7.15 -6.38
N SER A 215 -21.86 -8.35 -6.73
CA SER A 215 -22.57 -8.71 -7.95
C SER A 215 -23.98 -9.19 -7.68
#